data_4d8ce436317ffc1e1e18e22250d97f95
#
_entry.id   4d8ce436317ffc1e1e18e22250d97f95
#
_cell.length_a   1.000
_cell.length_b   1.000
_cell.length_c   1.000
_cell.angle_alpha   90.00
_cell.angle_beta   90.00
_cell.angle_gamma   90.00
#
_symmetry.space_group_name_H-M   'P 1'
#
loop_
_entity.id
_entity.type
_entity.pdbx_description
1 polymer ?
#
loop_
_entity_poly.entity_id
_entity_poly.type
_entity_poly.pdbx_seq_one_letter_code
_entity_poly.pdbx_strand_id
1 'polypeptide(L)'
;MLEIRRPSIESFKQLNHFFRIVITDTFNKEGIGDNLEDLEQEIEMKKAYLESDINSNGENRYFLFALEGDIIIGSIEYGPASNLIKTCTNNVLKDLPEVGTVFVHPDYQRNGVGNLLLREIYLTLMKKGIEEFCLDSGYRNAQKIWNKKFGEPDYLLKDFWGEGYDHMIWKVKVKDVF
;
A
#
# COMPACT_ATOMS: atom_id res chain seq x y z
N MET A 1 18.13 -9.70 12.20
CA MET A 1 17.15 -10.74 11.78
C MET A 1 15.92 -10.02 11.30
N LEU A 2 15.42 -10.38 10.13
CA LEU A 2 14.19 -9.81 9.56
C LEU A 2 12.98 -10.43 10.25
N GLU A 3 12.08 -9.61 10.73
CA GLU A 3 10.84 -10.01 11.40
C GLU A 3 9.64 -9.33 10.74
N ILE A 4 8.51 -10.05 10.59
CA ILE A 4 7.23 -9.47 10.18
C ILE A 4 6.23 -9.63 11.32
N ARG A 5 5.58 -8.54 11.70
CA ARG A 5 4.61 -8.53 12.79
C ARG A 5 3.48 -7.53 12.59
N ARG A 6 2.47 -7.66 13.43
CA ARG A 6 1.35 -6.74 13.56
C ARG A 6 1.75 -5.46 14.28
N PRO A 7 1.06 -4.32 14.05
CA PRO A 7 1.28 -3.10 14.84
C PRO A 7 0.79 -3.26 16.28
N SER A 8 1.37 -2.43 17.15
CA SER A 8 0.87 -2.20 18.49
C SER A 8 0.79 -0.70 18.76
N ILE A 9 0.11 -0.33 19.85
CA ILE A 9 0.01 1.09 20.22
C ILE A 9 1.39 1.69 20.53
N GLU A 10 2.32 0.90 21.05
CA GLU A 10 3.70 1.32 21.34
C GLU A 10 4.48 1.63 20.06
N SER A 11 4.19 0.95 18.97
CA SER A 11 4.85 1.16 17.66
C SER A 11 4.27 2.32 16.85
N PHE A 12 3.14 2.90 17.27
CA PHE A 12 2.40 3.90 16.49
C PHE A 12 3.26 5.12 16.10
N LYS A 13 4.01 5.68 17.05
CA LYS A 13 4.87 6.84 16.79
C LYS A 13 5.99 6.52 15.78
N GLN A 14 6.62 5.36 15.94
CA GLN A 14 7.70 4.91 15.06
C GLN A 14 7.18 4.66 13.64
N LEU A 15 5.98 4.08 13.51
CA LEU A 15 5.32 3.84 12.24
C LEU A 15 4.94 5.12 11.51
N ASN A 16 4.42 6.11 12.23
CA ASN A 16 4.13 7.41 11.64
C ASN A 16 5.39 8.10 11.13
N HIS A 17 6.50 7.97 11.84
CA HIS A 17 7.81 8.46 11.37
C HIS A 17 8.25 7.72 10.09
N PHE A 18 8.10 6.40 10.05
CA PHE A 18 8.38 5.60 8.87
C PHE A 18 7.54 6.03 7.66
N PHE A 19 6.23 6.24 7.82
CA PHE A 19 5.38 6.73 6.73
C PHE A 19 5.87 8.06 6.19
N ARG A 20 6.26 8.99 7.05
CA ARG A 20 6.80 10.29 6.61
C ARG A 20 8.06 10.13 5.77
N ILE A 21 8.99 9.27 6.19
CA ILE A 21 10.23 9.01 5.43
C ILE A 21 9.89 8.49 4.03
N VAL A 22 9.07 7.45 3.94
CA VAL A 22 8.78 6.78 2.67
C VAL A 22 7.95 7.65 1.74
N ILE A 23 6.93 8.32 2.25
CA ILE A 23 6.07 9.20 1.44
C ILE A 23 6.87 10.41 0.93
N THR A 24 7.71 11.01 1.75
CA THR A 24 8.60 12.10 1.33
C THR A 24 9.55 11.65 0.23
N ASP A 25 10.19 10.49 0.38
CA ASP A 25 11.07 9.91 -0.65
C ASP A 25 10.31 9.65 -1.96
N THR A 26 9.11 9.10 -1.87
CA THR A 26 8.26 8.85 -3.05
C THR A 26 7.89 10.14 -3.78
N PHE A 27 7.45 11.16 -3.06
CA PHE A 27 7.10 12.46 -3.65
C PHE A 27 8.30 13.12 -4.35
N ASN A 28 9.47 13.03 -3.72
CA ASN A 28 10.71 13.55 -4.32
C ASN A 28 11.09 12.79 -5.61
N LYS A 29 10.99 11.48 -5.61
CA LYS A 29 11.29 10.64 -6.79
C LYS A 29 10.29 10.85 -7.93
N GLU A 30 9.05 11.18 -7.62
CA GLU A 30 8.00 11.50 -8.59
C GLU A 30 8.07 12.96 -9.10
N GLY A 31 8.96 13.78 -8.54
CA GLY A 31 9.10 15.18 -8.92
C GLY A 31 8.01 16.11 -8.40
N ILE A 32 7.30 15.70 -7.36
CA ILE A 32 6.20 16.45 -6.70
C ILE A 32 6.50 16.77 -5.24
N GLY A 33 7.78 16.76 -4.85
CA GLY A 33 8.19 17.01 -3.46
C GLY A 33 7.86 18.40 -2.95
N ASP A 34 7.61 19.38 -3.82
CA ASP A 34 7.19 20.72 -3.46
C ASP A 34 5.69 20.84 -3.10
N ASN A 35 4.91 19.82 -3.42
CA ASN A 35 3.48 19.77 -3.08
C ASN A 35 3.29 19.30 -1.63
N LEU A 36 3.55 20.21 -0.69
CA LEU A 36 3.54 19.92 0.74
C LEU A 36 2.15 19.60 1.27
N GLU A 37 1.11 20.15 0.68
CA GLU A 37 -0.27 19.91 1.10
C GLU A 37 -0.67 18.44 0.81
N ASP A 38 -0.46 17.97 -0.40
CA ASP A 38 -0.76 16.58 -0.77
C ASP A 38 0.12 15.59 0.00
N LEU A 39 1.38 15.94 0.25
CA LEU A 39 2.31 15.14 1.05
C LEU A 39 1.77 14.94 2.48
N GLU A 40 1.35 16.01 3.14
CA GLU A 40 0.79 15.92 4.49
C GLU A 40 -0.56 15.19 4.52
N GLN A 41 -1.41 15.38 3.51
CA GLN A 41 -2.67 14.64 3.38
C GLN A 41 -2.43 13.13 3.25
N GLU A 42 -1.46 12.72 2.43
CA GLU A 42 -1.09 11.30 2.27
C GLU A 42 -0.58 10.70 3.58
N ILE A 43 0.28 11.42 4.31
CA ILE A 43 0.79 10.97 5.61
C ILE A 43 -0.35 10.83 6.62
N GLU A 44 -1.23 11.81 6.72
CA GLU A 44 -2.38 11.77 7.66
C GLU A 44 -3.36 10.65 7.30
N MET A 45 -3.56 10.36 6.02
CA MET A 45 -4.39 9.24 5.59
C MET A 45 -3.79 7.90 6.03
N LYS A 46 -2.48 7.69 5.90
CA LYS A 46 -1.83 6.44 6.36
C LYS A 46 -1.84 6.31 7.87
N LYS A 47 -1.72 7.40 8.61
CA LYS A 47 -1.92 7.39 10.07
C LYS A 47 -3.33 6.96 10.44
N ALA A 48 -4.36 7.50 9.79
CA ALA A 48 -5.75 7.12 10.01
C ALA A 48 -6.00 5.63 9.71
N TYR A 49 -5.38 5.10 8.66
CA TYR A 49 -5.43 3.68 8.33
C TYR A 49 -4.82 2.82 9.45
N LEU A 50 -3.68 3.23 9.97
CA LEU A 50 -3.02 2.54 11.07
C LEU A 50 -3.86 2.59 12.36
N GLU A 51 -4.46 3.73 12.67
CA GLU A 51 -5.39 3.87 13.81
C GLU A 51 -6.58 2.94 13.67
N SER A 52 -7.15 2.81 12.48
CA SER A 52 -8.25 1.87 12.20
C SER A 52 -7.85 0.41 12.47
N ASP A 53 -6.63 0.03 12.11
CA ASP A 53 -6.09 -1.30 12.42
C ASP A 53 -5.99 -1.52 13.93
N ILE A 54 -5.31 -0.62 14.63
CA ILE A 54 -5.06 -0.75 16.07
C ILE A 54 -6.37 -0.76 16.86
N ASN A 55 -7.29 0.15 16.54
CA ASN A 55 -8.59 0.26 17.25
C ASN A 55 -9.53 -0.91 17.00
N SER A 56 -9.42 -1.57 15.84
CA SER A 56 -10.23 -2.74 15.49
C SER A 56 -9.52 -4.07 15.69
N ASN A 57 -8.29 -4.07 16.18
CA ASN A 57 -7.45 -5.25 16.27
C ASN A 57 -7.34 -6.03 14.93
N GLY A 58 -7.20 -5.28 13.83
CA GLY A 58 -7.05 -5.84 12.50
C GLY A 58 -8.34 -6.23 11.77
N GLU A 59 -9.52 -5.98 12.37
CA GLU A 59 -10.79 -6.37 11.75
C GLU A 59 -11.24 -5.41 10.65
N ASN A 60 -11.12 -4.10 10.85
CA ASN A 60 -11.53 -3.10 9.86
C ASN A 60 -10.43 -2.86 8.82
N ARG A 61 -9.19 -2.92 9.25
CA ARG A 61 -7.99 -2.80 8.42
C ARG A 61 -6.88 -3.62 9.05
N TYR A 62 -6.00 -4.19 8.24
CA TYR A 62 -5.00 -5.13 8.69
C TYR A 62 -3.62 -4.77 8.17
N PHE A 63 -2.72 -4.37 9.05
CA PHE A 63 -1.33 -4.05 8.74
C PHE A 63 -0.35 -5.16 9.11
N LEU A 64 0.70 -5.26 8.32
CA LEU A 64 1.94 -5.97 8.65
C LEU A 64 3.13 -5.04 8.46
N PHE A 65 4.14 -5.20 9.31
CA PHE A 65 5.41 -4.49 9.20
C PHE A 65 6.58 -5.44 9.13
N ALA A 66 7.59 -5.03 8.37
CA ALA A 66 8.90 -5.67 8.38
C ALA A 66 9.85 -4.83 9.23
N LEU A 67 10.59 -5.50 10.11
CA LEU A 67 11.62 -4.91 10.96
C LEU A 67 12.94 -5.61 10.74
N GLU A 68 14.02 -4.85 10.82
CA GLU A 68 15.37 -5.35 10.96
C GLU A 68 15.96 -4.82 12.28
N GLY A 69 16.06 -5.69 13.28
CA GLY A 69 16.26 -5.24 14.66
C GLY A 69 15.08 -4.38 15.12
N ASP A 70 15.38 -3.17 15.57
CA ASP A 70 14.36 -2.21 16.03
C ASP A 70 13.92 -1.21 14.93
N ILE A 71 14.43 -1.37 13.70
CA ILE A 71 14.17 -0.45 12.60
C ILE A 71 13.01 -0.98 11.76
N ILE A 72 11.98 -0.15 11.54
CA ILE A 72 10.90 -0.46 10.60
C ILE A 72 11.42 -0.21 9.19
N ILE A 73 11.42 -1.26 8.36
CA ILE A 73 11.95 -1.24 7.00
C ILE A 73 10.89 -1.42 5.92
N GLY A 74 9.66 -1.78 6.30
CA GLY A 74 8.58 -1.93 5.35
C GLY A 74 7.20 -2.05 5.99
N SER A 75 6.18 -1.79 5.19
CA SER A 75 4.76 -1.95 5.56
C SER A 75 3.94 -2.48 4.41
N ILE A 76 2.83 -3.12 4.73
CA ILE A 76 1.74 -3.47 3.82
C ILE A 76 0.45 -3.56 4.61
N GLU A 77 -0.68 -3.29 3.95
CA GLU A 77 -1.99 -3.45 4.59
C GLU A 77 -3.05 -3.89 3.58
N TYR A 78 -4.18 -4.33 4.07
CA TYR A 78 -5.40 -4.39 3.30
C TYR A 78 -6.57 -3.86 4.14
N GLY A 79 -7.57 -3.33 3.45
CA GLY A 79 -8.78 -2.80 4.05
C GLY A 79 -9.89 -2.65 3.02
N PRO A 80 -10.96 -1.93 3.34
CA PRO A 80 -12.01 -1.64 2.37
C PRO A 80 -11.49 -0.87 1.16
N ALA A 81 -12.05 -1.12 -0.02
CA ALA A 81 -11.73 -0.34 -1.21
C ALA A 81 -11.96 1.15 -0.96
N SER A 82 -10.99 1.97 -1.39
CA SER A 82 -11.05 3.42 -1.27
C SER A 82 -12.19 4.03 -2.09
N ASN A 83 -12.60 5.25 -1.74
CA ASN A 83 -13.59 5.98 -2.53
C ASN A 83 -13.11 6.21 -3.97
N LEU A 84 -11.81 6.40 -4.18
CA LEU A 84 -11.23 6.56 -5.51
C LEU A 84 -11.47 5.29 -6.35
N ILE A 85 -11.15 4.11 -5.83
CA ILE A 85 -11.40 2.84 -6.53
C ILE A 85 -12.90 2.66 -6.80
N LYS A 86 -13.76 2.89 -5.80
CA LYS A 86 -15.21 2.77 -5.97
C LYS A 86 -15.72 3.67 -7.09
N THR A 87 -15.34 4.94 -7.08
CA THR A 87 -15.77 5.93 -8.08
C THR A 87 -15.22 5.59 -9.47
N CYS A 88 -13.92 5.32 -9.58
CA CYS A 88 -13.27 5.09 -10.87
C CYS A 88 -13.66 3.75 -11.53
N THR A 89 -14.20 2.81 -10.76
CA THR A 89 -14.68 1.52 -11.28
C THR A 89 -16.20 1.39 -11.33
N ASN A 90 -16.94 2.51 -11.18
CA ASN A 90 -18.40 2.51 -11.10
C ASN A 90 -18.94 1.48 -10.09
N ASN A 91 -18.31 1.38 -8.95
CA ASN A 91 -18.59 0.44 -7.86
C ASN A 91 -18.41 -1.06 -8.20
N VAL A 92 -17.80 -1.41 -9.32
CA VAL A 92 -17.55 -2.82 -9.70
C VAL A 92 -16.63 -3.51 -8.69
N LEU A 93 -15.63 -2.80 -8.14
CA LEU A 93 -14.67 -3.34 -7.19
C LEU A 93 -14.98 -2.96 -5.72
N LYS A 94 -16.15 -2.41 -5.43
CA LYS A 94 -16.48 -1.86 -4.09
C LYS A 94 -16.40 -2.85 -2.93
N ASP A 95 -16.62 -4.13 -3.21
CA ASP A 95 -16.66 -5.20 -2.19
C ASP A 95 -15.36 -5.99 -2.09
N LEU A 96 -14.37 -5.67 -2.94
CA LEU A 96 -13.04 -6.27 -2.85
C LEU A 96 -12.20 -5.56 -1.78
N PRO A 97 -11.40 -6.30 -1.00
CA PRO A 97 -10.38 -5.67 -0.18
C PRO A 97 -9.32 -5.01 -1.09
N GLU A 98 -8.87 -3.85 -0.67
CA GLU A 98 -7.76 -3.12 -1.30
C GLU A 98 -6.47 -3.41 -0.53
N VAL A 99 -5.46 -3.92 -1.23
CA VAL A 99 -4.09 -4.03 -0.72
C VAL A 99 -3.38 -2.71 -0.99
N GLY A 100 -2.76 -2.14 0.01
CA GLY A 100 -2.10 -0.84 -0.10
C GLY A 100 -0.99 -0.63 0.90
N THR A 101 -0.51 0.60 0.97
CA THR A 101 0.58 1.01 1.86
C THR A 101 1.80 0.09 1.76
N VAL A 102 2.09 -0.35 0.53
CA VAL A 102 3.24 -1.21 0.23
C VAL A 102 4.49 -0.32 0.17
N PHE A 103 5.06 -0.09 1.32
CA PHE A 103 6.19 0.81 1.51
C PHE A 103 7.44 0.04 1.90
N VAL A 104 8.59 0.47 1.36
CA VAL A 104 9.90 -0.02 1.77
C VAL A 104 10.79 1.19 2.02
N HIS A 105 11.43 1.20 3.20
CA HIS A 105 12.36 2.26 3.57
C HIS A 105 13.42 2.46 2.46
N PRO A 106 13.74 3.69 2.06
CA PRO A 106 14.64 3.95 0.93
C PRO A 106 15.94 3.16 0.96
N ASP A 107 16.58 3.06 2.12
CA ASP A 107 17.85 2.35 2.30
C ASP A 107 17.74 0.82 2.21
N TYR A 108 16.51 0.28 2.23
CA TYR A 108 16.23 -1.16 2.19
C TYR A 108 15.52 -1.61 0.90
N GLN A 109 15.32 -0.69 -0.04
CA GLN A 109 14.73 -1.02 -1.34
C GLN A 109 15.62 -1.98 -2.13
N ARG A 110 14.99 -2.77 -3.03
CA ARG A 110 15.65 -3.79 -3.87
C ARG A 110 16.25 -4.99 -3.12
N ASN A 111 15.99 -5.11 -1.82
CA ASN A 111 16.45 -6.22 -0.97
C ASN A 111 15.36 -7.27 -0.72
N GLY A 112 14.28 -7.26 -1.50
CA GLY A 112 13.21 -8.26 -1.43
C GLY A 112 12.15 -8.02 -0.34
N VAL A 113 12.27 -6.96 0.47
CA VAL A 113 11.34 -6.65 1.57
C VAL A 113 9.89 -6.54 1.07
N GLY A 114 9.66 -5.82 -0.02
CA GLY A 114 8.32 -5.68 -0.61
C GLY A 114 7.72 -7.02 -1.05
N ASN A 115 8.51 -7.91 -1.64
CA ASN A 115 8.06 -9.25 -2.04
C ASN A 115 7.70 -10.11 -0.84
N LEU A 116 8.47 -10.02 0.23
CA LEU A 116 8.20 -10.75 1.46
C LEU A 116 6.88 -10.28 2.10
N LEU A 117 6.66 -8.96 2.20
CA LEU A 117 5.42 -8.39 2.70
C LEU A 117 4.21 -8.79 1.85
N LEU A 118 4.32 -8.75 0.53
CA LEU A 118 3.27 -9.21 -0.38
C LEU A 118 2.94 -10.68 -0.14
N ARG A 119 3.93 -11.54 -0.03
CA ARG A 119 3.73 -12.95 0.28
C ARG A 119 2.94 -13.15 1.58
N GLU A 120 3.31 -12.46 2.63
CA GLU A 120 2.64 -12.58 3.93
C GLU A 120 1.19 -12.07 3.89
N ILE A 121 0.93 -10.99 3.15
CA ILE A 121 -0.45 -10.50 3.00
C ILE A 121 -1.30 -11.48 2.16
N TYR A 122 -0.74 -12.07 1.11
CA TYR A 122 -1.46 -13.08 0.31
C TYR A 122 -1.81 -14.31 1.13
N LEU A 123 -0.88 -14.81 1.95
CA LEU A 123 -1.15 -15.91 2.88
C LEU A 123 -2.26 -15.55 3.88
N THR A 124 -2.29 -14.31 4.35
CA THR A 124 -3.34 -13.82 5.23
C THR A 124 -4.71 -13.78 4.55
N LEU A 125 -4.77 -13.26 3.31
CA LEU A 125 -5.99 -13.23 2.51
C LEU A 125 -6.51 -14.66 2.23
N MET A 126 -5.63 -15.57 1.85
CA MET A 126 -5.99 -16.99 1.63
C MET A 126 -6.57 -17.65 2.88
N LYS A 127 -5.93 -17.45 4.04
CA LYS A 127 -6.43 -18.00 5.32
C LYS A 127 -7.81 -17.48 5.69
N LYS A 128 -8.16 -16.28 5.23
CA LYS A 128 -9.49 -15.68 5.44
C LYS A 128 -10.50 -16.06 4.34
N GLY A 129 -10.12 -16.90 3.37
CA GLY A 129 -10.98 -17.27 2.26
C GLY A 129 -11.22 -16.16 1.23
N ILE A 130 -10.37 -15.14 1.21
CA ILE A 130 -10.44 -14.04 0.24
C ILE A 130 -9.73 -14.48 -1.04
N GLU A 131 -10.47 -14.52 -2.14
CA GLU A 131 -10.00 -15.02 -3.42
C GLU A 131 -9.47 -13.92 -4.36
N GLU A 132 -9.95 -12.69 -4.20
CA GLU A 132 -9.62 -11.55 -5.04
C GLU A 132 -9.39 -10.30 -4.19
N PHE A 133 -8.51 -9.44 -4.66
CA PHE A 133 -8.27 -8.11 -4.10
C PHE A 133 -8.07 -7.10 -5.22
N CYS A 134 -8.10 -5.83 -4.88
CA CYS A 134 -7.70 -4.75 -5.78
C CYS A 134 -6.53 -3.96 -5.18
N LEU A 135 -5.86 -3.24 -6.03
CA LEU A 135 -4.85 -2.25 -5.66
C LEU A 135 -4.77 -1.18 -6.75
N ASP A 136 -4.25 -0.04 -6.39
CA ASP A 136 -4.10 1.08 -7.30
C ASP A 136 -2.76 1.81 -7.11
N SER A 137 -2.41 2.64 -8.07
CA SER A 137 -1.29 3.56 -7.94
C SER A 137 -1.39 4.74 -8.91
N GLY A 138 -1.08 5.93 -8.40
CA GLY A 138 -0.79 7.13 -9.19
C GLY A 138 0.71 7.40 -9.35
N TYR A 139 1.59 6.57 -8.78
CA TYR A 139 3.03 6.75 -8.82
C TYR A 139 3.68 5.90 -9.90
N ARG A 140 4.44 6.52 -10.80
CA ARG A 140 5.03 5.86 -11.98
C ARG A 140 5.96 4.70 -11.63
N ASN A 141 6.76 4.83 -10.57
CA ASN A 141 7.66 3.75 -10.16
C ASN A 141 6.88 2.54 -9.61
N ALA A 142 5.85 2.76 -8.82
CA ALA A 142 4.97 1.69 -8.34
C ALA A 142 4.21 1.04 -9.49
N GLN A 143 3.68 1.82 -10.43
CA GLN A 143 2.99 1.30 -11.63
C GLN A 143 3.86 0.34 -12.44
N LYS A 144 5.15 0.64 -12.61
CA LYS A 144 6.10 -0.27 -13.28
C LYS A 144 6.25 -1.60 -12.54
N ILE A 145 6.27 -1.56 -11.20
CA ILE A 145 6.35 -2.76 -10.37
C ILE A 145 5.07 -3.60 -10.52
N TRP A 146 3.91 -2.97 -10.44
CA TRP A 146 2.62 -3.66 -10.54
C TRP A 146 2.37 -4.21 -11.94
N ASN A 147 2.71 -3.48 -13.01
CA ASN A 147 2.65 -4.00 -14.38
C ASN A 147 3.52 -5.25 -14.56
N LYS A 148 4.73 -5.25 -13.98
CA LYS A 148 5.60 -6.43 -14.02
C LYS A 148 5.04 -7.63 -13.26
N LYS A 149 4.36 -7.39 -12.13
CA LYS A 149 3.81 -8.45 -11.27
C LYS A 149 2.45 -8.97 -11.72
N PHE A 150 1.57 -8.08 -12.17
CA PHE A 150 0.16 -8.39 -12.41
C PHE A 150 -0.27 -8.18 -13.87
N GLY A 151 0.62 -7.69 -14.73
CA GLY A 151 0.28 -7.35 -16.11
C GLY A 151 -0.37 -5.99 -16.24
N GLU A 152 -1.02 -5.75 -17.37
CA GLU A 152 -1.72 -4.50 -17.65
C GLU A 152 -2.82 -4.22 -16.61
N PRO A 153 -3.05 -2.95 -16.24
CA PRO A 153 -4.12 -2.61 -15.31
C PRO A 153 -5.50 -2.91 -15.91
N ASP A 154 -6.45 -3.28 -15.05
CA ASP A 154 -7.84 -3.45 -15.44
C ASP A 154 -8.52 -2.11 -15.75
N TYR A 155 -8.04 -1.03 -15.10
CA TYR A 155 -8.50 0.34 -15.33
C TYR A 155 -7.29 1.27 -15.48
N LEU A 156 -7.22 1.96 -16.61
CA LEU A 156 -6.25 3.02 -16.89
C LEU A 156 -6.99 4.35 -16.97
N LEU A 157 -6.72 5.23 -16.00
CA LEU A 157 -7.28 6.57 -15.94
C LEU A 157 -6.20 7.56 -16.40
N LYS A 158 -6.20 7.84 -17.70
CA LYS A 158 -5.17 8.65 -18.33
C LYS A 158 -5.25 10.10 -17.86
N ASP A 159 -4.08 10.67 -17.55
CA ASP A 159 -3.91 12.05 -17.10
C ASP A 159 -4.79 12.43 -15.87
N PHE A 160 -5.13 11.45 -15.04
CA PHE A 160 -6.03 11.62 -13.89
C PHE A 160 -5.53 12.67 -12.88
N TRP A 161 -4.23 12.72 -12.67
CA TRP A 161 -3.56 13.64 -11.74
C TRP A 161 -2.92 14.84 -12.44
N GLY A 162 -3.10 14.98 -13.75
CA GLY A 162 -2.49 15.96 -14.62
C GLY A 162 -1.81 15.30 -15.80
N GLU A 163 -1.38 16.09 -16.79
CA GLU A 163 -0.76 15.60 -18.01
C GLU A 163 0.45 14.70 -17.70
N GLY A 164 0.41 13.47 -18.19
CA GLY A 164 1.43 12.44 -17.97
C GLY A 164 1.38 11.72 -16.61
N TYR A 165 0.39 12.02 -15.77
CA TYR A 165 0.19 11.40 -14.47
C TYR A 165 -1.09 10.55 -14.43
N ASP A 166 -0.97 9.33 -14.93
CA ASP A 166 -2.07 8.37 -14.97
C ASP A 166 -2.35 7.78 -13.60
N HIS A 167 -3.58 7.30 -13.39
CA HIS A 167 -3.93 6.43 -12.28
C HIS A 167 -4.28 5.04 -12.81
N MET A 168 -3.79 4.00 -12.16
CA MET A 168 -3.99 2.61 -12.59
C MET A 168 -4.59 1.79 -11.47
N ILE A 169 -5.54 0.91 -11.81
CA ILE A 169 -6.20 0.01 -10.86
C ILE A 169 -6.10 -1.42 -11.39
N TRP A 170 -5.72 -2.35 -10.54
CA TRP A 170 -5.65 -3.78 -10.83
C TRP A 170 -6.65 -4.56 -9.98
N LYS A 171 -7.28 -5.56 -10.57
CA LYS A 171 -7.99 -6.63 -9.90
C LYS A 171 -7.14 -7.89 -9.97
N VAL A 172 -6.84 -8.48 -8.83
CA VAL A 172 -5.89 -9.60 -8.74
C VAL A 172 -6.53 -10.79 -8.05
N LYS A 173 -6.33 -11.98 -8.61
CA LYS A 173 -6.71 -13.25 -7.97
C LYS A 173 -5.57 -13.72 -7.08
N VAL A 174 -5.86 -13.98 -5.80
CA VAL A 174 -4.84 -14.39 -4.82
C VAL A 174 -4.08 -15.65 -5.26
N LYS A 175 -4.77 -16.62 -5.86
CA LYS A 175 -4.14 -17.86 -6.37
C LYS A 175 -3.13 -17.63 -7.49
N ASP A 176 -3.20 -16.54 -8.22
CA ASP A 176 -2.35 -16.27 -9.39
C ASP A 176 -1.03 -15.58 -8.98
N VAL A 177 -0.83 -15.29 -7.68
CA VAL A 177 0.38 -14.61 -7.17
C VAL A 177 1.39 -15.57 -6.52
N PHE A 178 1.12 -16.87 -6.50
CA PHE A 178 1.99 -17.92 -5.98
C PHE A 178 2.59 -18.78 -7.10
#